data_f2dc13456aba8a0b5463a8805e173448
#
_entry.id   f2dc13456aba8a0b5463a8805e173448
#
_cell.length_a   1.000
_cell.length_b   1.000
_cell.length_c   1.000
_cell.angle_alpha   90.00
_cell.angle_beta   90.00
_cell.angle_gamma   90.00
#
_symmetry.space_group_name_H-M   'P 1'
#
loop_
_entity.id
_entity.type
_entity.pdbx_description
1 polymer ?
#
loop_
_entity_poly.entity_id
_entity_poly.type
_entity_poly.pdbx_seq_one_letter_code
_entity_poly.pdbx_strand_id
1 'polypeptide(L)'
;MLFHGSPFINAIVQKGFDERHAYIGGMFGAGIYFAEHSSKSNQYVYGFGGGTGCPTHKDRSCYLCHRHMLLCRVTLGRAFQLMSAMKMAHAPPGHHSVAGRPSQGGLCFPEYVVYRGEQAYPEYLITYQIVSAEGNSGAV
;
A
#
# COMPACT_ATOMS: atom_id res chain seq x y z
N MET A 1 12.04 -2.92 -4.74
CA MET A 1 11.56 -2.00 -3.70
C MET A 1 10.19 -1.48 -4.05
N LEU A 2 9.24 -1.58 -3.13
CA LEU A 2 7.86 -1.17 -3.35
C LEU A 2 7.35 -0.38 -2.14
N PHE A 3 6.38 0.51 -2.38
CA PHE A 3 5.78 1.32 -1.32
C PHE A 3 4.66 0.57 -0.60
N HIS A 4 4.50 0.85 0.67
CA HIS A 4 3.41 0.33 1.48
C HIS A 4 2.84 1.44 2.38
N GLY A 5 1.55 1.67 2.28
CA GLY A 5 0.80 2.60 3.13
C GLY A 5 -0.11 1.83 4.06
N SER A 6 -0.13 2.20 5.33
CA SER A 6 -0.94 1.53 6.34
C SER A 6 -1.06 2.41 7.59
N PRO A 7 -2.18 2.36 8.30
CA PRO A 7 -2.25 2.98 9.62
C PRO A 7 -1.45 2.23 10.69
N PHE A 8 -0.92 1.04 10.37
CA PHE A 8 -0.18 0.18 11.31
C PHE A 8 1.34 0.26 11.13
N ILE A 9 1.84 1.35 10.57
CA ILE A 9 3.26 1.55 10.28
C ILE A 9 4.15 1.30 11.50
N ASN A 10 3.76 1.82 12.68
CA ASN A 10 4.56 1.66 13.89
C ASN A 10 4.73 0.19 14.28
N ALA A 11 3.65 -0.58 14.21
CA ALA A 11 3.71 -2.00 14.50
C ALA A 11 4.58 -2.76 13.47
N ILE A 12 4.47 -2.39 12.21
CA ILE A 12 5.25 -3.02 11.14
C ILE A 12 6.74 -2.73 11.32
N VAL A 13 7.10 -1.50 11.67
CA VAL A 13 8.50 -1.13 11.91
C VAL A 13 9.07 -1.88 13.10
N GLN A 14 8.29 -2.06 14.17
CA GLN A 14 8.77 -2.73 15.38
C GLN A 14 8.81 -4.24 15.25
N LYS A 15 7.85 -4.86 14.60
CA LYS A 15 7.67 -6.31 14.60
C LYS A 15 7.76 -6.96 13.22
N GLY A 16 7.89 -6.16 12.17
CA GLY A 16 7.87 -6.66 10.79
C GLY A 16 6.44 -6.86 10.27
N PHE A 17 6.36 -7.23 9.00
CA PHE A 17 5.07 -7.57 8.38
C PHE A 17 4.55 -8.90 8.90
N ASP A 18 3.24 -8.98 8.98
CA ASP A 18 2.52 -10.13 9.48
C ASP A 18 1.21 -10.25 8.71
N GLU A 19 0.74 -11.47 8.48
CA GLU A 19 -0.53 -11.71 7.78
C GLU A 19 -1.70 -11.05 8.48
N ARG A 20 -1.59 -10.75 9.78
CA ARG A 20 -2.62 -10.01 10.52
C ARG A 20 -2.77 -8.57 10.04
N HIS A 21 -1.78 -8.03 9.31
CA HIS A 21 -1.87 -6.71 8.69
C HIS A 21 -2.46 -6.77 7.28
N ALA A 22 -3.00 -7.93 6.88
CA ALA A 22 -3.57 -8.10 5.55
C ALA A 22 -4.80 -7.23 5.36
N TYR A 23 -4.95 -6.73 4.14
CA TYR A 23 -6.14 -6.00 3.74
C TYR A 23 -7.18 -6.97 3.20
N ILE A 24 -8.18 -7.29 4.03
CA ILE A 24 -9.18 -8.32 3.71
C ILE A 24 -10.08 -7.91 2.54
N GLY A 25 -10.38 -6.63 2.43
CA GLY A 25 -11.28 -6.10 1.40
C GLY A 25 -10.64 -5.83 0.04
N GLY A 26 -9.38 -6.17 -0.15
CA GLY A 26 -8.67 -5.89 -1.39
C GLY A 26 -9.16 -6.71 -2.59
N MET A 27 -8.90 -6.22 -3.79
CA MET A 27 -9.30 -6.86 -5.04
C MET A 27 -8.75 -8.29 -5.20
N PHE A 28 -7.62 -8.57 -4.57
CA PHE A 28 -6.91 -9.86 -4.69
C PHE A 28 -6.93 -10.64 -3.39
N GLY A 29 -7.87 -10.33 -2.50
CA GLY A 29 -8.08 -11.06 -1.26
C GLY A 29 -7.25 -10.55 -0.10
N ALA A 30 -7.14 -11.38 0.94
CA ALA A 30 -6.52 -11.04 2.21
C ALA A 30 -5.00 -11.12 2.13
N GLY A 31 -4.40 -10.14 1.48
CA GLY A 31 -2.96 -10.04 1.33
C GLY A 31 -2.40 -8.72 1.84
N ILE A 32 -1.09 -8.60 1.75
CA ILE A 32 -0.36 -7.38 2.05
C ILE A 32 -0.04 -6.71 0.72
N TYR A 33 -0.53 -5.48 0.54
CA TYR A 33 -0.52 -4.78 -0.74
C TYR A 33 0.61 -3.78 -0.83
N PHE A 34 1.28 -3.76 -1.98
CA PHE A 34 2.40 -2.87 -2.28
C PHE A 34 2.19 -2.21 -3.63
N ALA A 35 2.83 -1.06 -3.83
CA ALA A 35 2.69 -0.30 -5.08
C ALA A 35 4.04 0.24 -5.56
N GLU A 36 4.17 0.36 -6.87
CA GLU A 36 5.31 1.05 -7.49
C GLU A 36 5.20 2.56 -7.33
N HIS A 37 3.98 3.07 -7.28
CA HIS A 37 3.70 4.50 -7.16
C HIS A 37 3.33 4.86 -5.74
N SER A 38 4.03 5.83 -5.16
CA SER A 38 3.76 6.30 -3.80
C SER A 38 2.35 6.85 -3.66
N SER A 39 1.80 7.46 -4.72
CA SER A 39 0.44 7.98 -4.71
C SER A 39 -0.61 6.90 -4.47
N LYS A 40 -0.36 5.69 -4.95
CA LYS A 40 -1.26 4.54 -4.69
C LYS A 40 -1.21 4.14 -3.23
N SER A 41 -0.02 3.99 -2.66
CA SER A 41 0.16 3.63 -1.25
C SER A 41 -0.36 4.73 -0.32
N ASN A 42 -0.27 5.98 -0.74
CA ASN A 42 -0.79 7.12 0.05
C ASN A 42 -2.29 7.01 0.34
N GLN A 43 -3.04 6.32 -0.49
CA GLN A 43 -4.48 6.12 -0.29
C GLN A 43 -4.80 5.30 0.97
N TYR A 44 -3.83 4.57 1.50
CA TYR A 44 -4.04 3.66 2.64
C TYR A 44 -3.38 4.12 3.93
N VAL A 45 -2.68 5.25 3.93
CA VAL A 45 -1.92 5.72 5.09
C VAL A 45 -2.81 5.96 6.31
N TYR A 46 -4.02 6.47 6.10
CA TYR A 46 -5.01 6.67 7.17
C TYR A 46 -6.09 5.60 7.19
N GLY A 47 -5.84 4.49 6.53
CA GLY A 47 -6.77 3.37 6.43
C GLY A 47 -7.35 3.24 5.03
N PHE A 48 -8.21 2.28 4.87
CA PHE A 48 -8.85 2.00 3.58
C PHE A 48 -9.66 3.20 3.09
N GLY A 49 -9.42 3.61 1.86
CA GLY A 49 -10.07 4.78 1.26
C GLY A 49 -9.78 6.09 1.98
N GLY A 50 -8.66 6.14 2.74
CA GLY A 50 -8.31 7.29 3.54
C GLY A 50 -8.91 7.30 4.94
N GLY A 51 -9.75 6.33 5.27
CA GLY A 51 -10.38 6.22 6.59
C GLY A 51 -11.11 7.50 6.98
N THR A 52 -10.85 7.97 8.21
CA THR A 52 -11.36 9.27 8.70
C THR A 52 -10.33 10.40 8.53
N GLY A 53 -9.23 10.16 7.82
CA GLY A 53 -8.17 11.13 7.62
C GLY A 53 -7.21 11.23 8.79
N CYS A 54 -6.50 12.36 8.87
CA CYS A 54 -5.50 12.54 9.93
C CYS A 54 -6.14 12.55 11.33
N PRO A 55 -5.41 12.10 12.35
CA PRO A 55 -5.94 12.07 13.74
C PRO A 55 -6.31 13.45 14.26
N THR A 56 -5.53 14.46 13.89
CA THR A 56 -5.69 15.82 14.44
C THR A 56 -6.87 16.58 13.82
N HIS A 57 -7.03 16.51 12.49
CA HIS A 57 -8.00 17.33 11.77
C HIS A 57 -9.13 16.53 11.15
N LYS A 58 -9.06 15.22 11.19
CA LYS A 58 -10.04 14.32 10.52
C LYS A 58 -10.20 14.65 9.04
N ASP A 59 -9.10 14.97 8.39
CA ASP A 59 -9.06 15.38 6.99
C ASP A 59 -8.23 14.41 6.17
N ARG A 60 -8.88 13.74 5.20
CA ARG A 60 -8.23 12.78 4.31
C ARG A 60 -7.22 13.43 3.39
N SER A 61 -7.39 14.70 3.12
CA SER A 61 -6.53 15.48 2.23
C SER A 61 -5.68 16.48 3.00
N CYS A 62 -5.42 16.25 4.29
CA CYS A 62 -4.68 17.18 5.13
C CYS A 62 -3.30 17.48 4.56
N TYR A 63 -3.00 18.76 4.37
CA TYR A 63 -1.71 19.23 3.89
C TYR A 63 -0.75 19.63 5.02
N LEU A 64 -1.22 19.61 6.27
CA LEU A 64 -0.45 20.03 7.42
C LEU A 64 0.20 18.88 8.17
N CYS A 65 -0.53 17.77 8.35
CA CYS A 65 -0.03 16.64 9.11
C CYS A 65 1.02 15.86 8.34
N HIS A 66 2.06 15.45 9.03
CA HIS A 66 3.06 14.54 8.47
C HIS A 66 2.49 13.14 8.36
N ARG A 67 2.79 12.51 7.25
CA ARG A 67 2.39 11.14 6.95
C ARG A 67 3.62 10.26 6.91
N HIS A 68 3.40 8.97 7.12
CA HIS A 68 4.47 7.98 7.06
C HIS A 68 4.12 6.90 6.05
N MET A 69 5.12 6.48 5.30
CA MET A 69 5.00 5.43 4.30
C MET A 69 6.26 4.59 4.36
N LEU A 70 6.14 3.32 4.08
CA LEU A 70 7.29 2.42 4.02
C LEU A 70 7.72 2.21 2.59
N LEU A 71 9.04 2.19 2.37
CA LEU A 71 9.64 1.66 1.17
C LEU A 71 10.23 0.31 1.54
N CYS A 72 9.74 -0.75 0.90
CA CYS A 72 9.95 -2.11 1.35
C CYS A 72 10.70 -2.93 0.32
N ARG A 73 11.53 -3.84 0.82
CA ARG A 73 12.07 -4.91 0.01
C ARG A 73 11.03 -6.03 -0.01
N VAL A 74 10.54 -6.38 -1.19
CA VAL A 74 9.49 -7.39 -1.32
C VAL A 74 9.99 -8.52 -2.20
N THR A 75 9.90 -9.73 -1.67
CA THR A 75 10.24 -10.94 -2.41
C THR A 75 8.98 -11.41 -3.14
N LEU A 76 8.85 -11.01 -4.39
CA LEU A 76 7.68 -11.36 -5.20
C LEU A 76 7.76 -12.80 -5.72
N GLY A 77 8.98 -13.30 -5.94
CA GLY A 77 9.16 -14.60 -6.55
C GLY A 77 8.43 -14.66 -7.89
N ARG A 78 7.71 -15.75 -8.11
CA ARG A 78 6.90 -15.91 -9.31
C ARG A 78 5.54 -15.27 -9.08
N ALA A 79 5.28 -14.16 -9.77
CA ALA A 79 4.04 -13.40 -9.62
C ALA A 79 2.98 -13.89 -10.60
N PHE A 80 1.78 -14.12 -10.08
CA PHE A 80 0.62 -14.46 -10.90
C PHE A 80 -0.03 -13.18 -11.40
N GLN A 81 -0.09 -12.99 -12.71
CA GLN A 81 -0.59 -11.76 -13.34
C GLN A 81 -2.11 -11.77 -13.41
N LEU A 82 -2.74 -10.69 -12.95
CA LEU A 82 -4.19 -10.52 -13.02
C LEU A 82 -4.54 -9.13 -13.55
N MET A 83 -5.57 -9.07 -14.39
CA MET A 83 -6.11 -7.81 -14.90
C MET A 83 -7.49 -7.48 -14.32
N SER A 84 -8.05 -8.38 -13.52
CA SER A 84 -9.33 -8.20 -12.86
C SER A 84 -9.30 -8.77 -11.46
N ALA A 85 -10.26 -8.36 -10.63
CA ALA A 85 -10.32 -8.81 -9.24
C ALA A 85 -10.51 -10.32 -9.15
N MET A 86 -9.74 -10.94 -8.25
CA MET A 86 -9.89 -12.35 -7.91
C MET A 86 -9.42 -12.51 -6.47
N LYS A 87 -10.34 -12.74 -5.56
CA LYS A 87 -10.02 -12.81 -4.13
C LYS A 87 -9.44 -14.17 -3.77
N MET A 88 -8.25 -14.15 -3.20
CA MET A 88 -7.49 -15.33 -2.82
C MET A 88 -7.03 -15.22 -1.37
N ALA A 89 -6.80 -16.37 -0.74
CA ALA A 89 -6.18 -16.43 0.58
C ALA A 89 -4.66 -16.69 0.49
N HIS A 90 -4.21 -17.16 -0.65
CA HIS A 90 -2.81 -17.50 -0.93
C HIS A 90 -2.51 -17.23 -2.39
N ALA A 91 -1.23 -17.09 -2.73
CA ALA A 91 -0.83 -17.10 -4.13
C ALA A 91 -1.21 -18.45 -4.76
N PRO A 92 -1.55 -18.46 -6.06
CA PRO A 92 -1.86 -19.72 -6.74
C PRO A 92 -0.69 -20.71 -6.67
N PRO A 93 -0.97 -22.03 -6.79
CA PRO A 93 0.10 -23.02 -6.79
C PRO A 93 1.21 -22.68 -7.77
N GLY A 94 2.46 -22.84 -7.34
CA GLY A 94 3.62 -22.50 -8.15
C GLY A 94 3.96 -21.01 -8.20
N HIS A 95 3.23 -20.18 -7.47
CA HIS A 95 3.44 -18.73 -7.42
C HIS A 95 3.67 -18.28 -5.98
N HIS A 96 4.26 -17.10 -5.83
CA HIS A 96 4.64 -16.53 -4.52
C HIS A 96 3.95 -15.20 -4.25
N SER A 97 3.35 -14.60 -5.25
CA SER A 97 2.68 -13.30 -5.18
C SER A 97 1.65 -13.17 -6.28
N VAL A 98 0.90 -12.07 -6.21
CA VAL A 98 -0.03 -11.67 -7.27
C VAL A 98 0.35 -10.29 -7.74
N ALA A 99 0.37 -10.10 -9.05
CA ALA A 99 0.61 -8.79 -9.66
C ALA A 99 -0.67 -8.34 -10.38
N GLY A 100 -1.32 -7.34 -9.81
CA GLY A 100 -2.47 -6.70 -10.44
C GLY A 100 -1.99 -5.68 -11.46
N ARG A 101 -2.42 -5.84 -12.72
CA ARG A 101 -2.01 -4.99 -13.82
C ARG A 101 -3.08 -3.96 -14.14
N PRO A 102 -2.72 -2.75 -14.58
CA PRO A 102 -3.69 -1.77 -15.03
C PRO A 102 -4.52 -2.31 -16.18
N SER A 103 -5.81 -2.02 -16.14
CA SER A 103 -6.73 -2.42 -17.19
C SER A 103 -7.87 -1.43 -17.29
N GLN A 104 -8.54 -1.41 -18.44
CA GLN A 104 -9.70 -0.56 -18.65
C GLN A 104 -10.82 -0.99 -17.70
N GLY A 105 -11.30 -0.08 -16.85
CA GLY A 105 -12.32 -0.36 -15.85
C GLY A 105 -11.81 -1.07 -14.60
N GLY A 106 -10.49 -1.30 -14.48
CA GLY A 106 -9.85 -1.91 -13.32
C GLY A 106 -8.88 -0.96 -12.64
N LEU A 107 -7.70 -1.48 -12.27
CA LEU A 107 -6.67 -0.69 -11.62
C LEU A 107 -6.12 0.39 -12.54
N CYS A 108 -5.85 1.57 -11.98
CA CYS A 108 -5.12 2.63 -12.67
C CYS A 108 -3.62 2.44 -12.61
N PHE A 109 -3.11 1.84 -11.54
CA PHE A 109 -1.70 1.59 -11.28
C PHE A 109 -1.47 0.14 -10.88
N PRO A 110 -0.26 -0.41 -11.13
CA PRO A 110 0.06 -1.77 -10.70
C PRO A 110 0.00 -1.91 -9.17
N GLU A 111 -0.48 -3.05 -8.71
CA GLU A 111 -0.43 -3.46 -7.31
C GLU A 111 0.20 -4.84 -7.20
N TYR A 112 0.95 -5.05 -6.12
CA TYR A 112 1.60 -6.33 -5.85
C TYR A 112 1.16 -6.81 -4.48
N VAL A 113 0.82 -8.09 -4.38
CA VAL A 113 0.27 -8.67 -3.17
C VAL A 113 1.08 -9.89 -2.77
N VAL A 114 1.50 -9.92 -1.52
CA VAL A 114 2.06 -11.11 -0.89
C VAL A 114 1.13 -11.54 0.24
N TYR A 115 1.11 -12.84 0.51
CA TYR A 115 0.17 -13.43 1.48
C TYR A 115 0.89 -13.89 2.75
N ARG A 116 2.19 -13.69 2.82
CA ARG A 116 3.02 -14.03 3.97
C ARG A 116 3.88 -12.83 4.37
N GLY A 117 3.92 -12.53 5.65
CA GLY A 117 4.67 -11.37 6.16
C GLY A 117 6.17 -11.45 5.91
N GLU A 118 6.74 -12.66 5.94
CA GLU A 118 8.17 -12.85 5.74
C GLU A 118 8.67 -12.53 4.33
N GLN A 119 7.76 -12.34 3.37
CA GLN A 119 8.13 -11.94 2.01
C GLN A 119 8.39 -10.46 1.86
N ALA A 120 8.17 -9.66 2.89
CA ALA A 120 8.37 -8.22 2.85
C ALA A 120 9.17 -7.75 4.05
N TYR A 121 10.05 -6.76 3.81
CA TYR A 121 10.86 -6.15 4.86
C TYR A 121 10.72 -4.62 4.78
N PRO A 122 10.36 -3.95 5.90
CA PRO A 122 10.22 -2.50 5.93
C PRO A 122 11.61 -1.84 6.01
N GLU A 123 12.19 -1.52 4.87
CA GLU A 123 13.57 -1.09 4.81
C GLU A 123 13.75 0.40 5.13
N TYR A 124 12.84 1.26 4.61
CA TYR A 124 12.91 2.70 4.85
C TYR A 124 11.55 3.21 5.32
N LEU A 125 11.59 4.05 6.35
CA LEU A 125 10.43 4.80 6.80
C LEU A 125 10.51 6.22 6.22
N ILE A 126 9.53 6.59 5.42
CA ILE A 126 9.47 7.89 4.76
C ILE A 126 8.45 8.76 5.48
N THR A 127 8.90 9.93 5.93
CA THR A 127 8.02 10.95 6.49
C THR A 127 7.79 12.02 5.43
N TYR A 128 6.54 12.36 5.16
CA TYR A 128 6.20 13.27 4.07
C TYR A 128 4.90 14.02 4.35
N GLN A 129 4.66 15.04 3.54
CA GLN A 129 3.40 15.74 3.49
C GLN A 129 2.90 15.72 2.05
N ILE A 130 1.59 15.73 1.87
CA ILE A 130 1.04 15.97 0.53
C ILE A 130 0.91 17.47 0.32
N VAL A 131 0.94 17.86 -0.95
CA VAL A 131 0.76 19.26 -1.35
C VAL A 131 -0.30 19.32 -2.44
N SER A 132 -1.09 20.40 -2.44
CA SER A 132 -2.01 20.62 -3.55
C SER A 132 -1.23 21.14 -4.76
N ALA A 133 -1.77 20.91 -5.97
CA ALA A 133 -1.17 21.46 -7.18
C ALA A 133 -1.09 22.99 -7.13
N GLU A 134 -2.10 23.63 -6.55
CA GLU A 134 -2.11 25.09 -6.35
C GLU A 134 -1.14 25.52 -5.28
N GLY A 135 -1.10 24.77 -4.14
CA GLY A 135 -0.17 25.03 -3.05
C GLY A 135 1.27 24.91 -3.47
N ASN A 136 1.57 24.01 -4.38
CA ASN A 136 2.90 23.82 -4.92
C ASN A 136 3.40 25.06 -5.65
N SER A 137 2.57 25.68 -6.46
CA SER A 137 2.93 26.89 -7.17
C SER A 137 2.86 28.11 -6.25
N GLY A 138 1.98 28.11 -5.28
CA GLY A 138 1.84 29.22 -4.33
C GLY A 138 2.87 29.25 -3.23
N ALA A 139 3.50 28.12 -2.92
CA ALA A 139 4.50 28.02 -1.87
C ALA A 139 5.87 28.61 -2.25
N VAL A 140 6.00 29.03 -3.46
CA VAL A 140 7.26 29.58 -3.97
C VAL A 140 7.43 31.07 -3.71
#